data_584759dbf1b7952e64e232ee739c0783
#
_entry.id   584759dbf1b7952e64e232ee739c0783
#
_cell.length_a   1.000
_cell.length_b   1.000
_cell.length_c   1.000
_cell.angle_alpha   90.00
_cell.angle_beta   90.00
_cell.angle_gamma   90.00
#
_symmetry.space_group_name_H-M   'P 1'
#
loop_
_entity.id
_entity.type
_entity.pdbx_description
1 polymer ?
#
loop_
_entity_poly.entity_id
_entity_poly.type
_entity_poly.pdbx_seq_one_letter_code
_entity_poly.pdbx_strand_id
1 'polypeptide(L)'
;MKTPELYELEYLFECDARIVDEEIPWYYTGASFSLMRENKLIKFYVNPASGNGELRLEVNGETIIHLNLDNVTEIQTIKEGKIEGFKVHFAKENYVTPLIVQTKPVVKIEWGTSLELQR
;
A
#
# COMPACT_ATOMS: atom_id res chain seq x y z
N MET A 1 9.32 6.29 8.41
CA MET A 1 7.95 6.13 7.89
C MET A 1 6.99 5.85 9.04
N LYS A 2 5.86 6.51 9.04
CA LYS A 2 4.77 6.19 9.97
C LYS A 2 3.89 5.11 9.36
N THR A 3 3.58 4.08 10.13
CA THR A 3 2.76 2.96 9.64
C THR A 3 1.68 2.62 10.66
N PRO A 4 0.58 1.97 10.22
CA PRO A 4 -0.34 1.32 11.14
C PRO A 4 0.37 0.17 11.84
N GLU A 5 -0.24 -0.35 12.87
CA GLU A 5 0.24 -1.58 13.49
C GLU A 5 0.09 -2.73 12.49
N LEU A 6 0.96 -3.73 12.62
CA LEU A 6 0.95 -4.87 11.68
C LEU A 6 -0.42 -5.54 11.62
N TYR A 7 -1.08 -5.72 12.77
CA TYR A 7 -2.39 -6.37 12.81
C TYR A 7 -3.45 -5.58 12.06
N GLU A 8 -3.32 -4.25 11.96
CA GLU A 8 -4.28 -3.43 11.23
C GLU A 8 -4.17 -3.69 9.72
N LEU A 9 -2.96 -3.86 9.23
CA LEU A 9 -2.72 -4.21 7.83
C LEU A 9 -3.17 -5.63 7.54
N GLU A 10 -2.93 -6.55 8.47
CA GLU A 10 -3.41 -7.92 8.35
C GLU A 10 -4.93 -7.98 8.28
N TYR A 11 -5.60 -7.18 9.11
CA TYR A 11 -7.06 -7.10 9.08
C TYR A 11 -7.54 -6.57 7.72
N LEU A 12 -6.91 -5.51 7.24
CA LEU A 12 -7.27 -4.88 5.97
C LEU A 12 -7.12 -5.83 4.78
N PHE A 13 -6.04 -6.60 4.76
CA PHE A 13 -5.77 -7.54 3.67
C PHE A 13 -6.38 -8.92 3.91
N GLU A 14 -6.98 -9.14 5.08
CA GLU A 14 -7.61 -10.41 5.44
C GLU A 14 -6.64 -11.59 5.32
N CYS A 15 -5.39 -11.36 5.68
CA CYS A 15 -4.36 -12.39 5.63
C CYS A 15 -3.27 -12.09 6.66
N ASP A 16 -2.50 -13.12 6.99
CA ASP A 16 -1.31 -12.93 7.82
C ASP A 16 -0.21 -12.28 6.98
N ALA A 17 0.54 -11.38 7.60
CA ALA A 17 1.67 -10.76 6.94
C ALA A 17 2.77 -11.78 6.67
N ARG A 18 3.43 -11.65 5.52
CA ARG A 18 4.65 -12.38 5.24
C ARG A 18 5.81 -11.49 5.63
N ILE A 19 6.51 -11.88 6.69
CA ILE A 19 7.64 -11.14 7.22
C ILE A 19 8.93 -11.72 6.63
N VAL A 20 9.81 -10.84 6.15
CA VAL A 20 11.04 -11.25 5.47
C VAL A 20 11.95 -12.05 6.39
N ASP A 21 12.08 -11.64 7.66
CA ASP A 21 12.89 -12.33 8.66
C ASP A 21 12.18 -12.22 10.00
N GLU A 22 11.65 -13.34 10.49
CA GLU A 22 10.87 -13.36 11.71
C GLU A 22 11.70 -13.08 12.98
N GLU A 23 13.00 -13.17 12.89
CA GLU A 23 13.89 -12.86 14.02
C GLU A 23 14.17 -11.36 14.14
N ILE A 24 13.84 -10.59 13.10
CA ILE A 24 14.02 -9.15 13.07
C ILE A 24 12.66 -8.49 12.99
N PRO A 25 12.40 -7.42 13.77
CA PRO A 25 11.11 -6.73 13.68
C PRO A 25 10.81 -6.31 12.25
N TRP A 26 9.56 -6.50 11.81
CA TRP A 26 9.15 -6.24 10.43
C TRP A 26 9.42 -4.80 9.98
N TYR A 27 9.47 -3.87 10.94
CA TYR A 27 9.78 -2.47 10.65
C TYR A 27 11.09 -2.30 9.89
N TYR A 28 12.06 -3.19 10.11
CA TYR A 28 13.40 -3.09 9.53
C TYR A 28 13.58 -3.91 8.27
N THR A 29 12.81 -4.96 8.09
CA THR A 29 12.99 -5.86 6.95
C THR A 29 11.81 -5.88 5.99
N GLY A 30 10.63 -5.44 6.45
CA GLY A 30 9.46 -5.35 5.62
C GLY A 30 8.48 -6.49 5.79
N ALA A 31 7.29 -6.28 5.26
CA ALA A 31 6.21 -7.27 5.26
C ALA A 31 5.43 -7.19 3.97
N SER A 32 4.89 -8.32 3.55
CA SER A 32 4.08 -8.43 2.34
C SER A 32 2.68 -8.90 2.68
N PHE A 33 1.72 -8.41 1.90
CA PHE A 33 0.30 -8.73 2.05
C PHE A 33 -0.29 -9.01 0.67
N SER A 34 -1.33 -9.82 0.63
CA SER A 34 -2.07 -10.03 -0.61
C SER A 34 -3.56 -10.19 -0.33
N LEU A 35 -4.39 -9.73 -1.27
CA LEU A 35 -5.84 -9.78 -1.15
C LEU A 35 -6.44 -10.04 -2.52
N MET A 36 -7.31 -11.07 -2.58
CA MET A 36 -8.06 -11.37 -3.80
C MET A 36 -9.49 -10.86 -3.64
N ARG A 37 -9.95 -10.07 -4.60
CA ARG A 37 -11.34 -9.63 -4.72
C ARG A 37 -11.82 -9.95 -6.13
N GLU A 38 -12.75 -10.90 -6.25
CA GLU A 38 -13.21 -11.37 -7.55
C GLU A 38 -12.03 -11.86 -8.37
N ASN A 39 -11.73 -11.21 -9.50
CA ASN A 39 -10.61 -11.58 -10.38
C ASN A 39 -9.40 -10.67 -10.20
N LYS A 40 -9.40 -9.84 -9.15
CA LYS A 40 -8.32 -8.86 -8.90
C LYS A 40 -7.50 -9.30 -7.69
N LEU A 41 -6.19 -9.33 -7.85
CA LEU A 41 -5.25 -9.65 -6.78
C LEU A 41 -4.38 -8.44 -6.52
N ILE A 42 -4.45 -7.91 -5.28
CA ILE A 42 -3.57 -6.83 -4.84
C ILE A 42 -2.44 -7.47 -4.04
N LYS A 43 -1.20 -7.10 -4.39
CA LYS A 43 -0.01 -7.48 -3.62
C LYS A 43 0.68 -6.20 -3.16
N PHE A 44 0.94 -6.11 -1.88
CA PHE A 44 1.54 -4.92 -1.28
C PHE A 44 2.70 -5.31 -0.38
N TYR A 45 3.87 -4.72 -0.63
CA TYR A 45 5.04 -4.87 0.21
C TYR A 45 5.41 -3.50 0.77
N VAL A 46 5.82 -3.46 2.02
CA VAL A 46 6.27 -2.23 2.65
C VAL A 46 7.45 -2.50 3.55
N ASN A 47 8.47 -1.62 3.46
CA ASN A 47 9.63 -1.62 4.35
C ASN A 47 9.71 -0.26 5.03
N PRO A 48 9.22 -0.16 6.28
CA PRO A 48 9.15 1.13 6.97
C PRO A 48 10.49 1.80 7.19
N ALA A 49 11.52 1.03 7.58
CA ALA A 49 12.83 1.63 7.87
C ALA A 49 13.47 2.24 6.62
N SER A 50 13.25 1.63 5.46
CA SER A 50 13.79 2.12 4.20
C SER A 50 12.90 3.17 3.53
N GLY A 51 11.65 3.31 3.98
CA GLY A 51 10.73 4.26 3.37
C GLY A 51 10.28 3.86 1.97
N ASN A 52 10.24 2.57 1.66
CA ASN A 52 9.84 2.11 0.34
C ASN A 52 8.82 0.99 0.41
N GLY A 53 8.28 0.65 -0.75
CA GLY A 53 7.31 -0.42 -0.89
C GLY A 53 7.09 -0.77 -2.35
N GLU A 54 6.15 -1.68 -2.56
CA GLU A 54 5.80 -2.14 -3.90
C GLU A 54 4.32 -2.47 -3.91
N LEU A 55 3.64 -2.04 -4.96
CA LEU A 55 2.23 -2.35 -5.17
C LEU A 55 2.07 -3.04 -6.53
N ARG A 56 1.37 -4.17 -6.54
CA ARG A 56 0.99 -4.85 -7.77
C ARG A 56 -0.50 -5.08 -7.78
N LEU A 57 -1.10 -4.92 -8.95
CA LEU A 57 -2.47 -5.34 -9.21
C LEU A 57 -2.45 -6.31 -10.38
N GLU A 58 -2.97 -7.52 -10.15
CA GLU A 58 -3.13 -8.52 -11.18
C GLU A 58 -4.61 -8.73 -11.43
N VAL A 59 -4.98 -8.86 -12.69
CA VAL A 59 -6.36 -9.13 -13.11
C VAL A 59 -6.33 -10.35 -13.99
N ASN A 60 -7.06 -11.39 -13.61
CA ASN A 60 -7.07 -12.68 -14.32
C ASN A 60 -5.66 -13.23 -14.54
N GLY A 61 -4.79 -13.07 -13.53
CA GLY A 61 -3.42 -13.58 -13.59
C GLY A 61 -2.43 -12.69 -14.34
N GLU A 62 -2.88 -11.57 -14.89
CA GLU A 62 -1.99 -10.64 -15.58
C GLU A 62 -1.70 -9.42 -14.73
N THR A 63 -0.43 -9.04 -14.65
CA THR A 63 -0.03 -7.82 -13.94
C THR A 63 -0.45 -6.60 -14.76
N ILE A 64 -1.37 -5.82 -14.23
CA ILE A 64 -1.87 -4.60 -14.86
C ILE A 64 -1.15 -3.38 -14.32
N ILE A 65 -0.85 -3.37 -13.02
CA ILE A 65 -0.17 -2.26 -12.36
C ILE A 65 1.00 -2.82 -11.56
N HIS A 66 2.16 -2.20 -11.70
CA HIS A 66 3.33 -2.53 -10.89
C HIS A 66 4.04 -1.23 -10.55
N LEU A 67 4.00 -0.83 -9.28
CA LEU A 67 4.56 0.41 -8.80
C LEU A 67 5.63 0.14 -7.76
N ASN A 68 6.79 0.76 -7.93
CA ASN A 68 7.82 0.83 -6.90
C ASN A 68 7.62 2.16 -6.18
N LEU A 69 7.44 2.10 -4.86
CA LEU A 69 7.11 3.26 -4.05
C LEU A 69 8.34 3.68 -3.26
N ASP A 70 8.82 4.90 -3.52
CA ASP A 70 9.98 5.45 -2.85
C ASP A 70 9.61 6.72 -2.10
N ASN A 71 10.41 7.04 -1.09
CA ASN A 71 10.22 8.23 -0.26
C ASN A 71 8.84 8.27 0.38
N VAL A 72 8.38 7.11 0.84
CA VAL A 72 7.11 7.00 1.54
C VAL A 72 7.28 7.57 2.96
N THR A 73 6.42 8.47 3.34
CA THR A 73 6.46 9.12 4.65
C THR A 73 5.48 8.53 5.63
N GLU A 74 4.35 8.04 5.16
CA GLU A 74 3.31 7.50 6.02
C GLU A 74 2.36 6.59 5.25
N ILE A 75 1.86 5.56 5.95
CA ILE A 75 0.75 4.73 5.47
C ILE A 75 -0.37 4.87 6.48
N GLN A 76 -1.58 5.18 5.98
CA GLN A 76 -2.77 5.32 6.81
C GLN A 76 -3.85 4.35 6.33
N THR A 77 -4.54 3.72 7.28
CA THR A 77 -5.73 2.94 6.93
C THR A 77 -6.91 3.87 6.73
N ILE A 78 -7.82 3.47 5.86
CA ILE A 78 -9.06 4.21 5.58
C ILE A 78 -10.22 3.30 5.96
N LYS A 79 -11.15 3.85 6.73
CA LYS A 79 -12.39 3.15 7.05
C LYS A 79 -13.52 4.16 7.16
N GLU A 80 -14.37 4.22 6.13
CA GLU A 80 -15.50 5.12 6.08
C GLU A 80 -16.76 4.34 5.65
N GLY A 81 -17.59 3.97 6.63
CA GLY A 81 -18.74 3.13 6.36
C GLY A 81 -18.34 1.77 5.82
N LYS A 82 -18.74 1.46 4.59
CA LYS A 82 -18.37 0.20 3.93
C LYS A 82 -17.07 0.28 3.16
N ILE A 83 -16.49 1.46 3.06
CA ILE A 83 -15.25 1.67 2.30
C ILE A 83 -14.07 1.41 3.21
N GLU A 84 -13.16 0.53 2.78
CA GLU A 84 -11.91 0.26 3.48
C GLU A 84 -10.77 0.27 2.48
N GLY A 85 -9.60 0.66 2.97
CA GLY A 85 -8.42 0.70 2.14
C GLY A 85 -7.26 1.34 2.89
N PHE A 86 -6.27 1.80 2.14
CA PHE A 86 -5.14 2.50 2.72
C PHE A 86 -4.65 3.60 1.80
N LYS A 87 -3.94 4.53 2.40
CA LYS A 87 -3.39 5.69 1.71
C LYS A 87 -1.90 5.74 1.98
N VAL A 88 -1.12 5.93 0.92
CA VAL A 88 0.34 6.03 1.01
C VAL A 88 0.73 7.48 0.72
N HIS A 89 1.38 8.11 1.69
CA HIS A 89 1.86 9.48 1.57
C HIS A 89 3.33 9.48 1.20
N PHE A 90 3.72 10.45 0.38
CA PHE A 90 5.08 10.58 -0.15
C PHE A 90 5.70 11.91 0.24
N ALA A 91 7.02 11.98 0.19
CA ALA A 91 7.74 13.23 0.36
C ALA A 91 7.36 14.19 -0.76
N LYS A 92 7.40 15.50 -0.45
CA LYS A 92 7.01 16.54 -1.41
C LYS A 92 7.82 16.50 -2.70
N GLU A 93 9.05 16.05 -2.61
CA GLU A 93 9.97 15.97 -3.75
C GLU A 93 9.50 15.02 -4.83
N ASN A 94 8.57 14.12 -4.51
CA ASN A 94 8.02 13.20 -5.50
C ASN A 94 6.97 13.87 -6.41
N TYR A 95 6.40 15.00 -5.97
CA TYR A 95 5.37 15.74 -6.70
C TYR A 95 4.18 14.86 -7.11
N VAL A 96 3.77 13.98 -6.21
CA VAL A 96 2.60 13.11 -6.41
C VAL A 96 1.60 13.33 -5.26
N THR A 97 0.33 13.06 -5.55
CA THR A 97 -0.69 13.01 -4.52
C THR A 97 -0.56 11.68 -3.77
N PRO A 98 -1.18 11.55 -2.59
CA PRO A 98 -1.19 10.26 -1.92
C PRO A 98 -1.81 9.18 -2.82
N LEU A 99 -1.21 8.00 -2.77
CA LEU A 99 -1.75 6.83 -3.47
C LEU A 99 -2.86 6.25 -2.61
N ILE A 100 -4.06 6.13 -3.17
CA ILE A 100 -5.21 5.59 -2.47
C ILE A 100 -5.54 4.23 -3.05
N VAL A 101 -5.56 3.22 -2.19
CA VAL A 101 -5.92 1.85 -2.59
C VAL A 101 -7.14 1.45 -1.77
N GLN A 102 -8.27 1.28 -2.44
CA GLN A 102 -9.48 0.80 -1.80
C GLN A 102 -9.53 -0.72 -1.94
N THR A 103 -9.82 -1.40 -0.83
CA THR A 103 -9.90 -2.86 -0.80
C THR A 103 -11.33 -3.37 -0.66
N LYS A 104 -12.25 -2.53 -0.16
CA LYS A 104 -13.67 -2.83 0.00
C LYS A 104 -14.51 -1.62 -0.33
N PRO A 105 -15.70 -1.80 -0.90
CA PRO A 105 -16.32 -3.06 -1.33
C PRO A 105 -15.71 -3.62 -2.62
N VAL A 106 -15.07 -2.78 -3.40
CA VAL A 106 -14.40 -3.18 -4.64
C VAL A 106 -13.00 -2.58 -4.67
N VAL A 107 -12.12 -3.18 -5.45
CA VAL A 107 -10.76 -2.67 -5.61
C VAL A 107 -10.78 -1.42 -6.47
N LYS A 108 -10.20 -0.33 -5.94
CA LYS A 108 -10.00 0.92 -6.68
C LYS A 108 -8.63 1.47 -6.34
N ILE A 109 -7.93 2.00 -7.34
CA ILE A 109 -6.63 2.63 -7.15
C ILE A 109 -6.72 4.03 -7.72
N GLU A 110 -6.29 5.03 -6.95
CA GLU A 110 -6.33 6.42 -7.34
C GLU A 110 -5.00 7.07 -7.01
N TRP A 111 -4.39 7.70 -8.02
CA TRP A 111 -3.10 8.35 -7.85
C TRP A 111 -2.93 9.41 -8.93
N GLY A 112 -2.08 10.39 -8.65
CA GLY A 112 -1.84 11.46 -9.61
C GLY A 112 -0.62 12.28 -9.24
N THR A 113 -0.45 13.39 -9.93
CA THR A 113 0.66 14.30 -9.68
C THR A 113 0.15 15.55 -8.98
N SER A 114 1.05 16.22 -8.24
CA SER A 114 0.74 17.49 -7.57
C SER A 114 1.55 18.59 -8.24
N LEU A 115 1.22 18.89 -9.49
CA LEU A 115 1.97 19.83 -10.31
C LEU A 115 1.40 21.24 -10.35
N GLU A 116 0.61 21.63 -9.37
CA GLU A 116 0.07 22.99 -9.30
C GLU A 116 1.16 24.06 -9.23
N LEU A 117 2.36 23.65 -8.88
CA LEU A 117 3.51 24.56 -8.89
C LEU A 117 3.86 25.05 -10.30
N GLN A 118 3.33 24.39 -11.30
CA GLN A 118 3.59 24.73 -12.71
C GLN A 118 2.75 25.92 -13.19
N ARG A 119 1.92 26.45 -12.36
CA ARG A 119 1.01 27.54 -12.73
C ARG A 119 1.57 28.89 -12.43
#